data_6fb126c1c6529c4c645c8d9a4b7c0965
#
_entry.id   6fb126c1c6529c4c645c8d9a4b7c0965
#
_cell.length_a   1.000
_cell.length_b   1.000
_cell.length_c   1.000
_cell.angle_alpha   90.00
_cell.angle_beta   90.00
_cell.angle_gamma   90.00
#
_symmetry.space_group_name_H-M   'P 1'
#
loop_
_entity.id
_entity.type
_entity.pdbx_description
1 polymer ?
#
loop_
_entity_poly.entity_id
_entity_poly.type
_entity_poly.pdbx_seq_one_letter_code
_entity_poly.pdbx_strand_id
1 'polypeptide(L)'
;MQNNHYHIIVPIKDSLETAERTLRALQGERVIIWNDNSTSENTQRLHELAAELQYECIDVAKLTDHPSPNYLLLLHMMRERAIQENAHLIIVESDVVVGDATISRLLREAEEDNVGMVAAVTEDDMGTINFPYEYARRYERGRIATRKRLSFCCTLMTLQLLKRVDFNQLDPDKQWFDVTISKLSRESGLTNLLLTDCPVRHYPHSSRPWKQLKYTHPLRYYWQKLFYDRDKI
;
A
#
# COMPACT_ATOMS: atom_id res chain seq x y z
N MET A 1 7.21 -22.85 14.48
CA MET A 1 5.83 -22.67 13.97
C MET A 1 5.84 -21.39 13.16
N GLN A 2 5.55 -21.50 11.86
CA GLN A 2 5.47 -20.35 10.97
C GLN A 2 4.34 -19.43 11.42
N ASN A 3 4.66 -18.16 11.58
CA ASN A 3 3.65 -17.18 11.99
C ASN A 3 2.88 -16.69 10.75
N ASN A 4 1.86 -17.46 10.33
CA ASN A 4 1.00 -17.13 9.18
C ASN A 4 -0.08 -16.08 9.52
N HIS A 5 0.11 -15.30 10.60
CA HIS A 5 -0.81 -14.23 10.95
C HIS A 5 -0.47 -12.97 10.19
N TYR A 6 -1.43 -12.43 9.46
CA TYR A 6 -1.31 -11.17 8.73
C TYR A 6 -2.65 -10.45 8.63
N HIS A 7 -2.58 -9.16 8.39
CA HIS A 7 -3.72 -8.32 8.03
C HIS A 7 -3.45 -7.69 6.67
N ILE A 8 -4.46 -7.67 5.81
CA ILE A 8 -4.43 -6.91 4.56
C ILE A 8 -5.28 -5.69 4.76
N ILE A 9 -4.70 -4.51 4.52
CA ILE A 9 -5.39 -3.22 4.63
C ILE A 9 -5.56 -2.64 3.23
N VAL A 10 -6.78 -2.26 2.92
CA VAL A 10 -7.11 -1.55 1.67
C VAL A 10 -7.62 -0.16 2.02
N PRO A 11 -6.76 0.90 1.89
CA PRO A 11 -7.20 2.28 2.09
C PRO A 11 -8.04 2.77 0.90
N ILE A 12 -9.24 3.29 1.19
CA ILE A 12 -10.19 3.71 0.15
C ILE A 12 -10.68 5.12 0.46
N LYS A 13 -10.65 5.98 -0.57
CA LYS A 13 -11.28 7.30 -0.59
C LYS A 13 -11.98 7.51 -1.94
N ASP A 14 -13.30 7.38 -1.95
CA ASP A 14 -14.18 7.68 -3.10
C ASP A 14 -13.81 7.00 -4.45
N SER A 15 -12.99 5.96 -4.44
CA SER A 15 -12.54 5.24 -5.64
C SER A 15 -13.22 3.87 -5.77
N LEU A 16 -14.56 3.86 -5.70
CA LEU A 16 -15.33 2.63 -5.53
C LEU A 16 -15.15 1.62 -6.66
N GLU A 17 -15.12 2.08 -7.93
CA GLU A 17 -14.99 1.18 -9.08
C GLU A 17 -13.71 0.36 -9.06
N THR A 18 -12.57 1.01 -8.80
CA THR A 18 -11.27 0.33 -8.69
C THR A 18 -11.19 -0.49 -7.41
N ALA A 19 -11.69 0.06 -6.29
CA ALA A 19 -11.69 -0.59 -4.99
C ALA A 19 -12.49 -1.89 -5.01
N GLU A 20 -13.64 -1.96 -5.67
CA GLU A 20 -14.42 -3.20 -5.78
C GLU A 20 -13.62 -4.30 -6.49
N ARG A 21 -12.90 -3.96 -7.57
CA ARG A 21 -12.02 -4.94 -8.26
C ARG A 21 -10.90 -5.43 -7.33
N THR A 22 -10.26 -4.53 -6.58
CA THR A 22 -9.23 -4.86 -5.59
C THR A 22 -9.78 -5.79 -4.50
N LEU A 23 -10.92 -5.43 -3.91
CA LEU A 23 -11.54 -6.20 -2.83
C LEU A 23 -11.96 -7.59 -3.28
N ARG A 24 -12.54 -7.73 -4.48
CA ARG A 24 -12.92 -9.02 -5.03
C ARG A 24 -11.72 -9.92 -5.36
N ALA A 25 -10.59 -9.32 -5.78
CA ALA A 25 -9.35 -10.06 -6.02
C ALA A 25 -8.70 -10.57 -4.73
N LEU A 26 -9.09 -10.06 -3.56
CA LEU A 26 -8.64 -10.49 -2.25
C LEU A 26 -9.63 -11.44 -1.55
N GLN A 27 -10.62 -11.95 -2.29
CA GLN A 27 -11.63 -12.84 -1.70
C GLN A 27 -11.00 -14.08 -1.06
N GLY A 28 -11.41 -14.37 0.17
CA GLY A 28 -10.84 -15.45 0.97
C GLY A 28 -9.70 -15.05 1.90
N GLU A 29 -9.20 -13.81 1.76
CA GLU A 29 -8.17 -13.25 2.62
C GLU A 29 -8.76 -12.48 3.82
N ARG A 30 -7.94 -12.20 4.83
CA ARG A 30 -8.31 -11.39 6.00
C ARG A 30 -8.12 -9.90 5.68
N VAL A 31 -9.12 -9.28 5.11
CA VAL A 31 -9.07 -7.89 4.65
C VAL A 31 -9.75 -6.95 5.63
N ILE A 32 -9.13 -5.79 5.83
CA ILE A 32 -9.67 -4.64 6.54
C ILE A 32 -9.78 -3.49 5.54
N ILE A 33 -11.00 -3.06 5.27
CA ILE A 33 -11.28 -1.86 4.48
C ILE A 33 -11.06 -0.65 5.39
N TRP A 34 -10.17 0.26 4.98
CA TRP A 34 -9.97 1.54 5.65
C TRP A 34 -10.69 2.63 4.85
N ASN A 35 -11.93 2.94 5.25
CA ASN A 35 -12.75 3.96 4.60
C ASN A 35 -12.36 5.36 5.11
N ASP A 36 -11.49 6.05 4.36
CA ASP A 36 -10.94 7.35 4.73
C ASP A 36 -11.86 8.52 4.35
N ASN A 37 -12.99 8.64 5.05
CA ASN A 37 -13.96 9.73 4.87
C ASN A 37 -14.52 9.80 3.42
N SER A 38 -14.91 8.67 2.84
CA SER A 38 -15.65 8.64 1.58
C SER A 38 -17.02 9.29 1.72
N THR A 39 -17.65 9.66 0.61
CA THR A 39 -19.02 10.16 0.60
C THR A 39 -20.00 9.16 1.24
N SER A 40 -21.16 9.62 1.70
CA SER A 40 -22.15 8.75 2.35
C SER A 40 -22.58 7.59 1.44
N GLU A 41 -22.77 7.85 0.13
CA GLU A 41 -23.13 6.85 -0.86
C GLU A 41 -22.02 5.78 -1.00
N ASN A 42 -20.77 6.22 -1.17
CA ASN A 42 -19.64 5.29 -1.28
C ASN A 42 -19.40 4.53 0.02
N THR A 43 -19.57 5.17 1.17
CA THR A 43 -19.47 4.52 2.49
C THR A 43 -20.51 3.41 2.62
N GLN A 44 -21.77 3.67 2.25
CA GLN A 44 -22.82 2.65 2.26
C GLN A 44 -22.42 1.47 1.36
N ARG A 45 -21.96 1.73 0.14
CA ARG A 45 -21.56 0.68 -0.78
C ARG A 45 -20.35 -0.12 -0.28
N LEU A 46 -19.39 0.51 0.39
CA LEU A 46 -18.27 -0.18 1.02
C LEU A 46 -18.73 -1.11 2.16
N HIS A 47 -19.72 -0.71 2.95
CA HIS A 47 -20.32 -1.59 3.96
C HIS A 47 -21.05 -2.78 3.35
N GLU A 48 -21.78 -2.59 2.24
CA GLU A 48 -22.41 -3.68 1.51
C GLU A 48 -21.38 -4.68 0.98
N LEU A 49 -20.29 -4.21 0.36
CA LEU A 49 -19.17 -5.04 -0.10
C LEU A 49 -18.46 -5.75 1.06
N ALA A 50 -18.25 -5.05 2.17
CA ALA A 50 -17.62 -5.65 3.36
C ALA A 50 -18.47 -6.80 3.90
N ALA A 51 -19.80 -6.62 3.95
CA ALA A 51 -20.72 -7.68 4.38
C ALA A 51 -20.75 -8.86 3.40
N GLU A 52 -20.79 -8.58 2.09
CA GLU A 52 -20.77 -9.60 1.02
C GLU A 52 -19.49 -10.45 1.08
N LEU A 53 -18.33 -9.79 1.23
CA LEU A 53 -17.00 -10.44 1.20
C LEU A 53 -16.51 -10.90 2.58
N GLN A 54 -17.30 -10.64 3.64
CA GLN A 54 -16.95 -10.94 5.03
C GLN A 54 -15.69 -10.21 5.52
N TYR A 55 -15.51 -8.95 5.11
CA TYR A 55 -14.41 -8.08 5.49
C TYR A 55 -14.77 -7.17 6.66
N GLU A 56 -13.76 -6.81 7.45
CA GLU A 56 -13.88 -5.72 8.42
C GLU A 56 -13.88 -4.37 7.68
N CYS A 57 -14.72 -3.42 8.10
CA CYS A 57 -14.71 -2.05 7.56
C CYS A 57 -14.55 -1.06 8.70
N ILE A 58 -13.49 -0.26 8.64
CA ILE A 58 -13.19 0.80 9.60
C ILE A 58 -13.52 2.14 8.95
N ASP A 59 -14.50 2.84 9.50
CA ASP A 59 -14.85 4.22 9.11
C ASP A 59 -13.99 5.22 9.87
N VAL A 60 -13.10 5.89 9.17
CA VAL A 60 -12.19 6.88 9.77
C VAL A 60 -12.96 8.07 10.36
N ALA A 61 -14.10 8.42 9.79
CA ALA A 61 -14.99 9.46 10.33
C ALA A 61 -15.49 9.19 11.78
N LYS A 62 -15.40 7.92 12.24
CA LYS A 62 -15.71 7.56 13.64
C LYS A 62 -14.50 7.68 14.57
N LEU A 63 -13.30 7.85 14.02
CA LEU A 63 -12.03 7.87 14.75
C LEU A 63 -11.46 9.28 14.90
N THR A 64 -11.70 10.14 13.91
CA THR A 64 -11.17 11.50 13.87
C THR A 64 -12.01 12.39 12.98
N ASP A 65 -12.06 13.68 13.34
CA ASP A 65 -12.67 14.75 12.52
C ASP A 65 -11.67 15.32 11.48
N HIS A 66 -10.44 14.79 11.47
CA HIS A 66 -9.41 15.27 10.53
C HIS A 66 -9.80 14.89 9.09
N PRO A 67 -9.70 15.83 8.13
CA PRO A 67 -10.02 15.54 6.74
C PRO A 67 -9.02 14.53 6.14
N SER A 68 -9.48 13.74 5.15
CA SER A 68 -8.60 12.84 4.39
C SER A 68 -7.45 13.65 3.71
N PRO A 69 -6.23 13.09 3.65
CA PRO A 69 -5.87 11.71 3.93
C PRO A 69 -5.46 11.45 5.39
N ASN A 70 -5.93 10.36 5.97
CA ASN A 70 -5.57 9.91 7.31
C ASN A 70 -4.61 8.71 7.29
N TYR A 71 -3.69 8.70 6.35
CA TYR A 71 -2.79 7.55 6.14
C TYR A 71 -1.83 7.30 7.32
N LEU A 72 -1.38 8.36 8.00
CA LEU A 72 -0.53 8.22 9.20
C LEU A 72 -1.30 7.55 10.34
N LEU A 73 -2.58 7.90 10.54
CA LEU A 73 -3.44 7.27 11.53
C LEU A 73 -3.60 5.76 11.22
N LEU A 74 -3.86 5.42 9.95
CA LEU A 74 -3.90 4.03 9.47
C LEU A 74 -2.62 3.29 9.87
N LEU A 75 -1.46 3.83 9.54
CA LEU A 75 -0.17 3.19 9.79
C LEU A 75 0.06 2.95 11.28
N HIS A 76 -0.23 3.92 12.14
CA HIS A 76 -0.11 3.75 13.59
C HIS A 76 -1.06 2.69 14.14
N MET A 77 -2.35 2.79 13.84
CA MET A 77 -3.35 1.85 14.37
C MET A 77 -3.10 0.42 13.90
N MET A 78 -2.81 0.24 12.61
CA MET A 78 -2.61 -1.10 12.05
C MET A 78 -1.26 -1.70 12.47
N ARG A 79 -0.23 -0.88 12.68
CA ARG A 79 1.03 -1.34 13.28
C ARG A 79 0.80 -1.86 14.71
N GLU A 80 0.12 -1.12 15.54
CA GLU A 80 -0.17 -1.53 16.93
C GLU A 80 -0.96 -2.82 16.96
N ARG A 81 -2.02 -2.92 16.16
CA ARG A 81 -2.84 -4.14 16.04
C ARG A 81 -2.00 -5.32 15.57
N ALA A 82 -1.19 -5.15 14.53
CA ALA A 82 -0.33 -6.21 14.00
C ALA A 82 0.70 -6.69 15.04
N ILE A 83 1.28 -5.80 15.83
CA ILE A 83 2.22 -6.14 16.91
C ILE A 83 1.49 -6.93 18.02
N GLN A 84 0.31 -6.48 18.45
CA GLN A 84 -0.49 -7.15 19.49
C GLN A 84 -0.92 -8.55 19.07
N GLU A 85 -1.30 -8.72 17.81
CA GLU A 85 -1.75 -9.99 17.25
C GLU A 85 -0.58 -10.86 16.70
N ASN A 86 0.68 -10.40 16.84
CA ASN A 86 1.87 -11.03 16.25
C ASN A 86 1.72 -11.31 14.75
N ALA A 87 1.20 -10.36 13.99
CA ALA A 87 0.88 -10.45 12.58
C ALA A 87 1.83 -9.63 11.70
N HIS A 88 1.97 -10.00 10.44
CA HIS A 88 2.47 -9.12 9.37
C HIS A 88 1.40 -8.12 8.97
N LEU A 89 1.81 -7.01 8.36
CA LEU A 89 0.90 -6.02 7.80
C LEU A 89 1.12 -5.91 6.30
N ILE A 90 0.07 -6.14 5.52
CA ILE A 90 0.08 -5.99 4.06
C ILE A 90 -0.80 -4.80 3.72
N ILE A 91 -0.28 -3.89 2.90
CA ILE A 91 -1.06 -2.81 2.33
C ILE A 91 -1.27 -3.12 0.85
N VAL A 92 -2.52 -3.00 0.40
CA VAL A 92 -2.89 -3.08 -1.02
C VAL A 92 -3.69 -1.83 -1.35
N GLU A 93 -3.19 -0.99 -2.26
CA GLU A 93 -3.91 0.22 -2.68
C GLU A 93 -5.19 -0.13 -3.46
N SER A 94 -6.19 0.74 -3.39
CA SER A 94 -7.54 0.52 -3.94
C SER A 94 -7.64 0.47 -5.46
N ASP A 95 -6.52 0.65 -6.15
CA ASP A 95 -6.37 0.56 -7.61
C ASP A 95 -5.43 -0.57 -8.06
N VAL A 96 -5.21 -1.54 -7.16
CA VAL A 96 -4.33 -2.67 -7.40
C VAL A 96 -5.10 -3.99 -7.34
N VAL A 97 -5.01 -4.78 -8.39
CA VAL A 97 -5.61 -6.12 -8.46
C VAL A 97 -4.50 -7.17 -8.33
N VAL A 98 -4.58 -7.96 -7.27
CA VAL A 98 -3.63 -9.04 -6.98
C VAL A 98 -3.99 -10.32 -7.74
N GLY A 99 -2.99 -11.15 -8.03
CA GLY A 99 -3.22 -12.52 -8.52
C GLY A 99 -3.34 -13.53 -7.37
N ASP A 100 -3.88 -14.69 -7.64
CA ASP A 100 -4.18 -15.74 -6.64
C ASP A 100 -2.98 -16.14 -5.78
N ALA A 101 -1.78 -16.11 -6.32
CA ALA A 101 -0.55 -16.48 -5.62
C ALA A 101 0.18 -15.30 -4.97
N THR A 102 -0.32 -14.05 -5.11
CA THR A 102 0.43 -12.86 -4.70
C THR A 102 0.66 -12.85 -3.20
N ILE A 103 -0.39 -12.99 -2.40
CA ILE A 103 -0.30 -12.91 -0.93
C ILE A 103 0.58 -14.04 -0.38
N SER A 104 0.36 -15.27 -0.82
CA SER A 104 1.18 -16.42 -0.41
C SER A 104 2.66 -16.27 -0.81
N ARG A 105 2.94 -15.62 -1.95
CA ARG A 105 4.31 -15.32 -2.38
C ARG A 105 4.97 -14.27 -1.50
N LEU A 106 4.27 -13.20 -1.14
CA LEU A 106 4.79 -12.18 -0.20
C LEU A 106 5.10 -12.79 1.17
N LEU A 107 4.20 -13.61 1.70
CA LEU A 107 4.36 -14.27 2.99
C LEU A 107 5.58 -15.21 3.00
N ARG A 108 5.76 -16.01 1.96
CA ARG A 108 6.92 -16.91 1.83
C ARG A 108 8.26 -16.16 1.90
N GLU A 109 8.37 -15.03 1.23
CA GLU A 109 9.61 -14.22 1.28
C GLU A 109 9.80 -13.52 2.64
N ALA A 110 8.71 -13.24 3.35
CA ALA A 110 8.74 -12.66 4.69
C ALA A 110 9.19 -13.63 5.78
N GLU A 111 9.22 -14.95 5.51
CA GLU A 111 9.71 -15.98 6.42
C GLU A 111 11.25 -15.97 6.57
N GLU A 112 11.96 -15.36 5.62
CA GLU A 112 13.41 -15.27 5.69
C GLU A 112 13.87 -14.32 6.80
N ASP A 113 14.95 -14.69 7.46
CA ASP A 113 15.58 -13.85 8.47
C ASP A 113 15.99 -12.50 7.90
N ASN A 114 15.78 -11.44 8.69
CA ASN A 114 16.17 -10.08 8.35
C ASN A 114 15.45 -9.44 7.14
N VAL A 115 14.32 -9.98 6.71
CA VAL A 115 13.45 -9.30 5.75
C VAL A 115 12.56 -8.29 6.47
N GLY A 116 12.57 -7.04 5.98
CA GLY A 116 11.73 -5.97 6.51
C GLY A 116 10.47 -5.74 5.70
N MET A 117 10.63 -5.57 4.40
CA MET A 117 9.52 -5.33 3.48
C MET A 117 9.63 -6.25 2.26
N VAL A 118 8.47 -6.69 1.76
CA VAL A 118 8.35 -7.42 0.49
C VAL A 118 7.26 -6.77 -0.35
N ALA A 119 7.60 -6.33 -1.55
CA ALA A 119 6.65 -5.71 -2.47
C ALA A 119 6.52 -6.49 -3.77
N ALA A 120 5.29 -6.58 -4.28
CA ALA A 120 5.00 -7.04 -5.64
C ALA A 120 5.25 -5.89 -6.64
N VAL A 121 5.80 -6.21 -7.81
CA VAL A 121 5.95 -5.23 -8.89
C VAL A 121 4.60 -4.91 -9.52
N THR A 122 4.42 -3.66 -9.93
CA THR A 122 3.19 -3.22 -10.61
C THR A 122 3.31 -3.33 -12.13
N GLU A 123 2.25 -3.75 -12.79
CA GLU A 123 2.13 -3.83 -14.24
C GLU A 123 0.81 -3.25 -14.75
N ASP A 124 0.81 -2.80 -15.99
CA ASP A 124 -0.40 -2.49 -16.74
C ASP A 124 -1.04 -3.75 -17.35
N ASP A 125 -2.16 -3.59 -18.05
CA ASP A 125 -2.89 -4.71 -18.68
C ASP A 125 -2.08 -5.40 -19.79
N MET A 126 -1.04 -4.74 -20.33
CA MET A 126 -0.13 -5.29 -21.33
C MET A 126 1.04 -6.08 -20.71
N GLY A 127 1.10 -6.18 -19.37
CA GLY A 127 2.21 -6.83 -18.66
C GLY A 127 3.49 -5.98 -18.62
N THR A 128 3.37 -4.67 -18.89
CA THR A 128 4.50 -3.75 -18.80
C THR A 128 4.60 -3.20 -17.39
N ILE A 129 5.77 -3.34 -16.75
CA ILE A 129 6.01 -2.73 -15.43
C ILE A 129 5.73 -1.22 -15.51
N ASN A 130 4.83 -0.74 -14.65
CA ASN A 130 4.41 0.64 -14.63
C ASN A 130 4.84 1.38 -13.34
N PHE A 131 4.33 2.58 -13.13
CA PHE A 131 4.55 3.34 -11.91
C PHE A 131 4.09 2.53 -10.67
N PRO A 132 4.87 2.49 -9.59
CA PRO A 132 6.09 3.27 -9.32
C PRO A 132 7.40 2.53 -9.62
N TYR A 133 7.36 1.39 -10.30
CA TYR A 133 8.50 0.49 -10.46
C TYR A 133 9.10 0.47 -11.87
N GLU A 134 8.90 1.50 -12.71
CA GLU A 134 9.43 1.55 -14.09
C GLU A 134 10.93 1.28 -14.17
N TYR A 135 11.68 1.61 -13.13
CA TYR A 135 13.11 1.33 -13.05
C TYR A 135 13.43 -0.17 -13.04
N ALA A 136 12.45 -1.00 -12.64
CA ALA A 136 12.64 -2.44 -12.56
C ALA A 136 12.59 -3.15 -13.93
N ARG A 137 12.13 -2.45 -14.99
CA ARG A 137 12.14 -2.97 -16.37
C ARG A 137 13.50 -3.44 -16.86
N ARG A 138 14.58 -2.91 -16.27
CA ARG A 138 15.97 -3.24 -16.64
C ARG A 138 16.52 -4.49 -15.96
N TYR A 139 15.81 -5.05 -15.01
CA TYR A 139 16.22 -6.26 -14.29
C TYR A 139 15.51 -7.48 -14.87
N GLU A 140 16.16 -8.64 -14.76
CA GLU A 140 15.49 -9.92 -14.99
C GLU A 140 14.36 -10.13 -13.99
N ARG A 141 13.35 -10.90 -14.41
CA ARG A 141 12.24 -11.25 -13.53
C ARG A 141 12.72 -12.15 -12.39
N GLY A 142 12.37 -11.82 -11.18
CA GLY A 142 12.78 -12.55 -10.00
C GLY A 142 12.70 -11.70 -8.73
N ARG A 143 13.41 -12.13 -7.71
CA ARG A 143 13.53 -11.50 -6.41
C ARG A 143 14.72 -10.55 -6.39
N ILE A 144 14.52 -9.31 -6.02
CA ILE A 144 15.56 -8.27 -5.99
C ILE A 144 15.64 -7.66 -4.58
N ALA A 145 16.80 -7.78 -3.92
CA ALA A 145 17.10 -6.96 -2.76
C ALA A 145 17.37 -5.52 -3.22
N THR A 146 16.61 -4.56 -2.70
CA THR A 146 16.66 -3.18 -3.21
C THR A 146 16.91 -2.15 -2.12
N ARG A 147 17.68 -1.12 -2.48
CA ARG A 147 17.84 0.09 -1.66
C ARG A 147 16.82 1.19 -2.01
N LYS A 148 16.06 0.98 -3.08
CA LYS A 148 15.01 1.91 -3.48
C LYS A 148 13.79 1.76 -2.59
N ARG A 149 12.90 2.75 -2.61
CA ARG A 149 11.63 2.66 -1.91
C ARG A 149 10.79 1.50 -2.44
N LEU A 150 10.03 0.89 -1.57
CA LEU A 150 8.93 0.01 -1.92
C LEU A 150 7.63 0.77 -1.70
N SER A 151 6.83 0.91 -2.75
CA SER A 151 5.54 1.60 -2.68
C SER A 151 4.49 0.72 -2.05
N PHE A 152 3.54 1.31 -1.36
CA PHE A 152 2.44 0.58 -0.73
C PHE A 152 1.40 0.01 -1.71
N CYS A 153 1.61 0.10 -3.03
CA CYS A 153 0.70 -0.49 -4.02
C CYS A 153 0.30 -1.94 -3.67
N CYS A 154 1.28 -2.80 -3.38
CA CYS A 154 1.07 -4.12 -2.78
C CYS A 154 2.35 -4.50 -2.03
N THR A 155 2.35 -4.26 -0.72
CA THR A 155 3.58 -4.42 0.08
C THR A 155 3.29 -5.00 1.46
N LEU A 156 4.04 -6.04 1.80
CA LEU A 156 4.09 -6.64 3.12
C LEU A 156 5.17 -5.97 3.96
N MET A 157 4.83 -5.58 5.17
CA MET A 157 5.72 -5.20 6.25
C MET A 157 5.78 -6.34 7.27
N THR A 158 6.98 -6.87 7.53
CA THR A 158 7.13 -7.98 8.47
C THR A 158 6.88 -7.55 9.91
N LEU A 159 6.43 -8.47 10.75
CA LEU A 159 6.31 -8.22 12.19
C LEU A 159 7.64 -7.75 12.80
N GLN A 160 8.76 -8.25 12.28
CA GLN A 160 10.08 -7.84 12.71
C GLN A 160 10.33 -6.35 12.42
N LEU A 161 9.97 -5.87 11.23
CA LEU A 161 10.02 -4.45 10.88
C LEU A 161 9.11 -3.63 11.81
N LEU A 162 7.86 -4.05 11.96
CA LEU A 162 6.87 -3.34 12.77
C LEU A 162 7.31 -3.18 14.24
N LYS A 163 8.03 -4.16 14.79
CA LYS A 163 8.59 -4.11 16.14
C LYS A 163 9.85 -3.26 16.25
N ARG A 164 10.71 -3.25 15.21
CA ARG A 164 12.01 -2.55 15.25
C ARG A 164 11.92 -1.07 14.91
N VAL A 165 10.99 -0.68 14.04
CA VAL A 165 10.87 0.70 13.55
C VAL A 165 9.82 1.45 14.34
N ASP A 166 10.23 2.60 14.88
CA ASP A 166 9.29 3.50 15.53
C ASP A 166 8.61 4.42 14.51
N PHE A 167 7.29 4.25 14.34
CA PHE A 167 6.50 5.05 13.41
C PHE A 167 6.24 6.49 13.89
N ASN A 168 6.60 6.85 15.13
CA ASN A 168 6.64 8.25 15.57
C ASN A 168 7.70 9.08 14.83
N GLN A 169 8.62 8.44 14.12
CA GLN A 169 9.58 9.11 13.22
C GLN A 169 8.97 9.52 11.87
N LEU A 170 7.72 9.11 11.58
CA LEU A 170 7.03 9.52 10.37
C LEU A 170 6.56 10.97 10.52
N ASP A 171 6.97 11.81 9.56
CA ASP A 171 6.62 13.22 9.55
C ASP A 171 5.16 13.41 9.08
N PRO A 172 4.25 13.96 9.90
CA PRO A 172 2.85 14.12 9.54
C PRO A 172 2.64 15.06 8.33
N ASP A 173 3.56 15.98 8.10
CA ASP A 173 3.50 16.94 6.98
C ASP A 173 3.99 16.34 5.67
N LYS A 174 4.65 15.17 5.71
CA LYS A 174 5.18 14.47 4.55
C LYS A 174 4.46 13.16 4.31
N GLN A 175 3.69 13.09 3.24
CA GLN A 175 2.90 11.91 2.89
C GLN A 175 3.70 10.80 2.15
N TRP A 176 5.03 10.76 2.31
CA TRP A 176 5.94 9.79 1.68
C TRP A 176 6.32 8.68 2.67
N PHE A 177 5.32 8.12 3.33
CA PHE A 177 5.54 7.12 4.37
C PHE A 177 6.22 5.85 3.84
N ASP A 178 5.90 5.44 2.61
CA ASP A 178 6.54 4.34 1.92
C ASP A 178 8.06 4.55 1.75
N VAL A 179 8.49 5.77 1.42
CA VAL A 179 9.90 6.16 1.31
C VAL A 179 10.58 6.09 2.67
N THR A 180 9.95 6.71 3.68
CA THR A 180 10.51 6.78 5.04
C THR A 180 10.61 5.39 5.66
N ILE A 181 9.55 4.58 5.61
CA ILE A 181 9.56 3.22 6.16
C ILE A 181 10.56 2.33 5.42
N SER A 182 10.65 2.43 4.08
CA SER A 182 11.67 1.70 3.33
C SER A 182 13.10 2.07 3.75
N LYS A 183 13.35 3.33 4.09
CA LYS A 183 14.63 3.80 4.61
C LYS A 183 14.89 3.27 6.02
N LEU A 184 13.96 3.47 6.95
CA LEU A 184 14.06 3.02 8.33
C LEU A 184 14.24 1.50 8.45
N SER A 185 13.57 0.73 7.58
CA SER A 185 13.77 -0.72 7.45
C SER A 185 15.25 -1.07 7.24
N ARG A 186 15.89 -0.44 6.26
CA ARG A 186 17.31 -0.69 5.96
C ARG A 186 18.23 -0.19 7.07
N GLU A 187 17.93 0.95 7.66
CA GLU A 187 18.71 1.52 8.77
C GLU A 187 18.64 0.65 10.04
N SER A 188 17.55 -0.10 10.21
CA SER A 188 17.40 -1.11 11.27
C SER A 188 18.05 -2.47 10.93
N GLY A 189 18.81 -2.55 9.83
CA GLY A 189 19.53 -3.76 9.40
C GLY A 189 18.66 -4.79 8.67
N LEU A 190 17.46 -4.38 8.19
CA LEU A 190 16.56 -5.27 7.46
C LEU A 190 16.72 -5.11 5.93
N THR A 191 16.40 -6.16 5.21
CA THR A 191 16.42 -6.20 3.75
C THR A 191 15.03 -5.93 3.19
N ASN A 192 14.94 -5.09 2.17
CA ASN A 192 13.72 -4.84 1.42
C ASN A 192 13.77 -5.60 0.08
N LEU A 193 12.72 -6.34 -0.23
CA LEU A 193 12.63 -7.21 -1.41
C LEU A 193 11.57 -6.69 -2.38
N LEU A 194 11.92 -6.57 -3.65
CA LEU A 194 10.99 -6.36 -4.75
C LEU A 194 10.89 -7.65 -5.58
N LEU A 195 9.67 -8.16 -5.74
CA LEU A 195 9.37 -9.36 -6.52
C LEU A 195 8.92 -8.94 -7.92
N THR A 196 9.82 -9.02 -8.89
CA THR A 196 9.53 -8.67 -10.29
C THR A 196 8.91 -9.82 -11.07
N ASP A 197 8.90 -11.03 -10.51
CA ASP A 197 8.26 -12.24 -11.01
C ASP A 197 6.87 -12.49 -10.39
N CYS A 198 6.41 -11.58 -9.51
CA CYS A 198 5.11 -11.63 -8.87
C CYS A 198 4.37 -10.30 -9.12
N PRO A 199 3.90 -10.04 -10.35
CA PRO A 199 3.27 -8.77 -10.68
C PRO A 199 1.85 -8.66 -10.13
N VAL A 200 1.45 -7.41 -9.83
CA VAL A 200 0.07 -7.02 -9.60
C VAL A 200 -0.38 -6.03 -10.67
N ARG A 201 -1.66 -6.07 -11.05
CA ARG A 201 -2.22 -5.10 -11.99
C ARG A 201 -2.48 -3.79 -11.26
N HIS A 202 -1.92 -2.71 -11.77
CA HIS A 202 -2.08 -1.39 -11.19
C HIS A 202 -2.74 -0.45 -12.18
N TYR A 203 -3.90 0.06 -11.79
CA TYR A 203 -4.73 1.00 -12.55
C TYR A 203 -4.57 2.40 -11.98
N PRO A 204 -3.46 3.12 -12.30
CA PRO A 204 -3.16 4.37 -11.65
C PRO A 204 -4.30 5.35 -11.78
N HIS A 205 -4.94 5.66 -10.67
CA HIS A 205 -5.92 6.73 -10.60
C HIS A 205 -5.49 7.73 -9.53
N SER A 206 -5.98 8.92 -9.58
CA SER A 206 -5.77 9.89 -8.53
C SER A 206 -7.06 10.62 -8.23
N SER A 207 -7.52 10.48 -7.02
CA SER A 207 -8.58 11.33 -6.47
C SER A 207 -8.13 12.79 -6.33
N ARG A 208 -6.84 13.08 -6.52
CA ARG A 208 -6.26 14.43 -6.45
C ARG A 208 -6.13 15.03 -7.86
N PRO A 209 -6.95 16.03 -8.24
CA PRO A 209 -6.97 16.58 -9.60
C PRO A 209 -5.60 17.06 -10.10
N TRP A 210 -4.76 17.60 -9.20
CA TRP A 210 -3.44 18.07 -9.58
C TRP A 210 -2.44 16.95 -9.91
N LYS A 211 -2.60 15.74 -9.32
CA LYS A 211 -1.79 14.56 -9.68
C LYS A 211 -2.19 13.99 -11.03
N GLN A 212 -3.45 14.12 -11.42
CA GLN A 212 -3.91 13.74 -12.76
C GLN A 212 -3.22 14.54 -13.86
N LEU A 213 -2.81 15.79 -13.57
CA LEU A 213 -2.04 16.61 -14.51
C LEU A 213 -0.73 15.94 -14.95
N LYS A 214 -0.14 15.06 -14.13
CA LYS A 214 1.07 14.31 -14.50
C LYS A 214 0.86 13.48 -15.76
N TYR A 215 -0.34 12.95 -15.93
CA TYR A 215 -0.70 12.07 -17.05
C TYR A 215 -1.33 12.84 -18.21
N THR A 216 -2.10 13.88 -17.93
CA THR A 216 -2.82 14.67 -18.94
C THR A 216 -2.03 15.86 -19.47
N HIS A 217 -1.27 16.53 -18.60
CA HIS A 217 -0.51 17.75 -18.92
C HIS A 217 0.82 17.78 -18.16
N PRO A 218 1.81 16.92 -18.50
CA PRO A 218 3.03 16.74 -17.72
C PRO A 218 3.82 18.04 -17.51
N LEU A 219 3.91 18.92 -18.51
CA LEU A 219 4.60 20.22 -18.39
C LEU A 219 3.96 21.11 -17.31
N ARG A 220 2.62 21.16 -17.26
CA ARG A 220 1.88 21.92 -16.25
C ARG A 220 2.04 21.29 -14.85
N TYR A 221 2.10 19.98 -14.76
CA TYR A 221 2.36 19.25 -13.51
C TYR A 221 3.75 19.63 -12.96
N TYR A 222 4.82 19.50 -13.77
CA TYR A 222 6.19 19.81 -13.34
C TYR A 222 6.36 21.29 -13.01
N TRP A 223 5.70 22.18 -13.75
CA TRP A 223 5.70 23.62 -13.44
C TRP A 223 5.05 23.88 -12.07
N GLN A 224 3.86 23.31 -11.81
CA GLN A 224 3.20 23.45 -10.51
C GLN A 224 3.99 22.81 -9.37
N LYS A 225 4.63 21.67 -9.62
CA LYS A 225 5.51 21.02 -8.66
C LYS A 225 6.67 21.93 -8.25
N LEU A 226 7.27 22.62 -9.20
CA LEU A 226 8.43 23.48 -8.97
C LEU A 226 8.07 24.78 -8.23
N PHE A 227 6.94 25.41 -8.60
CA PHE A 227 6.60 26.75 -8.10
C PHE A 227 5.67 26.76 -6.90
N TYR A 228 4.91 25.69 -6.66
CA TYR A 228 3.96 25.59 -5.54
C TYR A 228 4.37 24.57 -4.48
N ASP A 229 5.62 24.14 -4.49
CA ASP A 229 6.19 23.18 -3.52
C ASP A 229 5.38 21.88 -3.34
N ARG A 230 4.59 21.52 -4.34
CA ARG A 230 3.79 20.29 -4.33
C ARG A 230 4.69 19.11 -4.64
N ASP A 231 4.60 18.05 -3.84
CA ASP A 231 5.42 16.84 -3.95
C ASP A 231 6.93 17.02 -3.73
N LYS A 232 7.36 17.97 -2.92
CA LYS A 232 8.76 17.96 -2.45
C LYS A 232 9.00 16.77 -1.55
N ILE A 233 10.00 15.97 -1.91
CA ILE A 233 10.55 14.85 -1.13
C ILE A 233 11.49 15.42 -0.08
#